data_1edeb0a0db26fbde8679dcb1ea38da64
#
_entry.id   1edeb0a0db26fbde8679dcb1ea38da64
#
_cell.length_a   1.000
_cell.length_b   1.000
_cell.length_c   1.000
_cell.angle_alpha   90.00
_cell.angle_beta   90.00
_cell.angle_gamma   90.00
#
_symmetry.space_group_name_H-M   'P 1'
#
loop_
_entity.id
_entity.type
_entity.pdbx_description
1 polymer ?
#
loop_
_entity_poly.entity_id
_entity_poly.type
_entity_poly.pdbx_seq_one_letter_code
_entity_poly.pdbx_strand_id
1 'polypeptide(L)'
;MNPNVPQEVRIINAISEQLFNSWPVSIIMIDLEDCIWRLNQQVMNELHLNEYVIGRRITDLLEVVCDKKNVLEDLLLQLRERDVRIIPLDINCFIRELKSGISFLIQGAMVGIHEDGQLVRIVLYFRNVLEERTQKHLLNIALSRTQIFQWSFDMEHNLMIIEPRYFEYLGIPTRDQKKSSLTASVATV
;
A
#
# COMPACT_ATOMS: atom_id res chain seq x y z
N MET A 1 23.81 -7.12 -25.15
CA MET A 1 23.09 -8.39 -24.92
C MET A 1 24.09 -9.55 -25.05
N ASN A 2 24.15 -10.39 -24.03
CA ASN A 2 25.07 -11.54 -24.06
C ASN A 2 24.50 -12.62 -24.98
N PRO A 3 25.18 -13.00 -26.10
CA PRO A 3 24.66 -13.93 -27.12
C PRO A 3 24.45 -15.37 -26.59
N ASN A 4 25.02 -15.71 -25.43
CA ASN A 4 25.02 -17.06 -24.88
C ASN A 4 23.82 -17.39 -23.99
N VAL A 5 22.86 -16.49 -23.82
CA VAL A 5 21.66 -16.75 -22.96
C VAL A 5 20.63 -17.53 -23.80
N PRO A 6 20.14 -18.70 -23.32
CA PRO A 6 19.12 -19.49 -24.01
C PRO A 6 17.88 -18.65 -24.34
N GLN A 7 17.23 -18.95 -25.46
CA GLN A 7 16.06 -18.20 -25.94
C GLN A 7 14.93 -18.17 -24.92
N GLU A 8 14.68 -19.27 -24.20
CA GLU A 8 13.67 -19.37 -23.16
C GLU A 8 13.92 -18.40 -22.01
N VAL A 9 15.17 -18.26 -21.56
CA VAL A 9 15.56 -17.32 -20.51
C VAL A 9 15.34 -15.87 -20.95
N ARG A 10 15.59 -15.57 -22.23
CA ARG A 10 15.34 -14.23 -22.80
C ARG A 10 13.84 -13.91 -22.80
N ILE A 11 12.99 -14.87 -23.16
CA ILE A 11 11.54 -14.71 -23.17
C ILE A 11 11.03 -14.49 -21.74
N ILE A 12 11.46 -15.31 -20.79
CA ILE A 12 11.08 -15.17 -19.37
C ILE A 12 11.49 -13.80 -18.84
N ASN A 13 12.72 -13.36 -19.13
CA ASN A 13 13.19 -12.05 -18.70
C ASN A 13 12.36 -10.92 -19.34
N ALA A 14 12.03 -11.00 -20.62
CA ALA A 14 11.22 -10.00 -21.30
C ALA A 14 9.80 -9.93 -20.72
N ILE A 15 9.18 -11.07 -20.42
CA ILE A 15 7.86 -11.13 -19.77
C ILE A 15 7.94 -10.54 -18.36
N SER A 16 8.96 -10.90 -17.58
CA SER A 16 9.16 -10.39 -16.22
C SER A 16 9.36 -8.88 -16.20
N GLU A 17 10.13 -8.35 -17.18
CA GLU A 17 10.29 -6.90 -17.37
C GLU A 17 8.97 -6.21 -17.67
N GLN A 18 8.21 -6.77 -18.61
CA GLN A 18 6.94 -6.20 -19.00
C GLN A 18 5.94 -6.21 -17.84
N LEU A 19 5.83 -7.31 -17.09
CA LEU A 19 4.98 -7.42 -15.93
C LEU A 19 5.40 -6.40 -14.84
N PHE A 20 6.69 -6.34 -14.53
CA PHE A 20 7.21 -5.40 -13.53
C PHE A 20 6.87 -3.95 -13.86
N ASN A 21 7.00 -3.55 -15.13
CA ASN A 21 6.72 -2.17 -15.56
C ASN A 21 5.23 -1.87 -15.76
N SER A 22 4.38 -2.88 -15.97
CA SER A 22 2.94 -2.69 -16.18
C SER A 22 2.12 -2.78 -14.88
N TRP A 23 2.75 -3.16 -13.77
CA TRP A 23 2.03 -3.26 -12.50
C TRP A 23 1.56 -1.89 -12.02
N PRO A 24 0.28 -1.76 -11.55
CA PRO A 24 -0.29 -0.50 -11.08
C PRO A 24 0.13 -0.16 -9.63
N VAL A 25 1.26 -0.70 -9.19
CA VAL A 25 1.85 -0.52 -7.87
C VAL A 25 3.26 -0.03 -8.06
N SER A 26 3.65 1.00 -7.33
CA SER A 26 5.01 1.52 -7.32
C SER A 26 5.94 0.54 -6.62
N ILE A 27 7.04 0.14 -7.28
CA ILE A 27 8.00 -0.84 -6.77
C ILE A 27 9.41 -0.29 -6.91
N ILE A 28 10.14 -0.25 -5.80
CA ILE A 28 11.56 0.08 -5.72
C ILE A 28 12.30 -1.12 -5.15
N MET A 29 13.29 -1.62 -5.87
CA MET A 29 14.20 -2.66 -5.39
C MET A 29 15.49 -2.01 -4.92
N ILE A 30 15.95 -2.41 -3.74
CA ILE A 30 17.07 -1.82 -3.01
C ILE A 30 18.09 -2.93 -2.73
N ASP A 31 19.36 -2.64 -2.87
CA ASP A 31 20.43 -3.56 -2.48
C ASP A 31 20.75 -3.48 -0.98
N LEU A 32 21.75 -4.23 -0.54
CA LEU A 32 22.13 -4.27 0.87
C LEU A 32 22.90 -3.03 1.35
N GLU A 33 23.37 -2.19 0.44
CA GLU A 33 24.02 -0.91 0.69
C GLU A 33 23.03 0.28 0.66
N ASP A 34 21.71 0.02 0.64
CA ASP A 34 20.63 0.99 0.52
C ASP A 34 20.56 1.70 -0.82
N CYS A 35 21.25 1.21 -1.84
CA CYS A 35 21.20 1.80 -3.15
C CYS A 35 20.02 1.25 -3.96
N ILE A 36 19.38 2.12 -4.72
CA ILE A 36 18.32 1.74 -5.65
C ILE A 36 18.94 0.85 -6.74
N TRP A 37 18.53 -0.40 -6.76
CA TRP A 37 18.93 -1.35 -7.79
C TRP A 37 18.02 -1.29 -9.00
N ARG A 38 16.71 -1.09 -8.77
CA ARG A 38 15.71 -1.05 -9.84
C ARG A 38 14.44 -0.36 -9.36
N LEU A 39 13.73 0.27 -10.28
CA LEU A 39 12.39 0.84 -10.05
C LEU A 39 11.52 0.59 -11.28
N ASN A 40 10.21 0.44 -11.09
CA ASN A 40 9.29 0.24 -12.17
C ASN A 40 8.74 1.57 -12.73
N GLN A 41 8.06 1.50 -13.88
CA GLN A 41 7.53 2.68 -14.55
C GLN A 41 6.55 3.47 -13.67
N GLN A 42 5.79 2.80 -12.80
CA GLN A 42 4.84 3.46 -11.91
C GLN A 42 5.53 4.42 -10.94
N VAL A 43 6.63 3.99 -10.31
CA VAL A 43 7.45 4.86 -9.43
C VAL A 43 7.98 6.07 -10.19
N MET A 44 8.51 5.84 -11.41
CA MET A 44 9.05 6.91 -12.23
C MET A 44 7.98 7.98 -12.52
N ASN A 45 6.77 7.55 -12.81
CA ASN A 45 5.66 8.46 -13.09
C ASN A 45 5.17 9.21 -11.84
N GLU A 46 4.99 8.50 -10.71
CA GLU A 46 4.41 9.08 -9.49
C GLU A 46 5.37 10.01 -8.74
N LEU A 47 6.65 9.65 -8.67
CA LEU A 47 7.67 10.42 -7.96
C LEU A 47 8.54 11.28 -8.89
N HIS A 48 8.25 11.30 -10.20
CA HIS A 48 9.01 12.00 -11.23
C HIS A 48 10.50 11.62 -11.22
N LEU A 49 10.78 10.37 -10.86
CA LEU A 49 12.13 9.82 -10.89
C LEU A 49 12.47 9.32 -12.29
N ASN A 50 13.75 9.14 -12.55
CA ASN A 50 14.25 8.55 -13.78
C ASN A 50 15.37 7.55 -13.50
N GLU A 51 15.88 6.86 -14.49
CA GLU A 51 16.89 5.81 -14.34
C GLU A 51 18.24 6.31 -13.76
N TYR A 52 18.50 7.61 -13.76
CA TYR A 52 19.74 8.18 -13.18
C TYR A 52 19.79 8.07 -11.64
N VAL A 53 18.71 7.63 -10.99
CA VAL A 53 18.71 7.36 -9.54
C VAL A 53 19.19 5.95 -9.20
N ILE A 54 19.32 5.05 -10.19
CA ILE A 54 19.88 3.70 -9.99
C ILE A 54 21.31 3.82 -9.48
N GLY A 55 21.65 3.07 -8.45
CA GLY A 55 22.93 3.11 -7.74
C GLY A 55 23.07 4.23 -6.72
N ARG A 56 22.06 5.11 -6.56
CA ARG A 56 22.04 6.12 -5.49
C ARG A 56 21.33 5.58 -4.24
N ARG A 57 21.75 6.08 -3.08
CA ARG A 57 21.08 5.71 -1.82
C ARG A 57 19.64 6.19 -1.81
N ILE A 58 18.72 5.31 -1.43
CA ILE A 58 17.29 5.65 -1.39
C ILE A 58 17.02 6.77 -0.38
N THR A 59 17.73 6.80 0.74
CA THR A 59 17.60 7.82 1.80
C THR A 59 18.01 9.22 1.37
N ASP A 60 18.85 9.34 0.32
CA ASP A 60 19.24 10.63 -0.27
C ASP A 60 18.16 11.19 -1.23
N LEU A 61 17.19 10.36 -1.58
CA LEU A 61 16.19 10.68 -2.60
C LEU A 61 14.77 10.73 -2.03
N LEU A 62 14.47 9.86 -1.07
CA LEU A 62 13.12 9.63 -0.56
C LEU A 62 13.10 9.63 0.96
N GLU A 63 11.96 10.04 1.49
CA GLU A 63 11.55 9.83 2.88
C GLU A 63 10.27 9.00 2.91
N VAL A 64 10.17 8.11 3.89
CA VAL A 64 8.90 7.49 4.29
C VAL A 64 8.55 8.03 5.67
N VAL A 65 7.48 8.81 5.73
CA VAL A 65 7.07 9.51 6.95
C VAL A 65 5.81 8.85 7.49
N CYS A 66 5.90 8.20 8.64
CA CYS A 66 4.77 7.62 9.36
C CYS A 66 4.67 8.33 10.73
N ASP A 67 3.47 8.77 11.11
CA ASP A 67 3.21 9.50 12.37
C ASP A 67 4.17 10.68 12.59
N LYS A 68 4.43 11.44 11.52
CA LYS A 68 5.31 12.63 11.49
C LYS A 68 6.80 12.35 11.69
N LYS A 69 7.24 11.10 11.62
CA LYS A 69 8.66 10.73 11.68
C LYS A 69 9.08 10.09 10.37
N ASN A 70 10.27 10.46 9.89
CA ASN A 70 10.91 9.70 8.82
C ASN A 70 11.36 8.35 9.40
N VAL A 71 10.85 7.27 8.84
CA VAL A 71 11.08 5.90 9.34
C VAL A 71 11.87 5.04 8.35
N LEU A 72 12.27 5.57 7.19
CA LEU A 72 12.87 4.79 6.12
C LEU A 72 14.13 4.05 6.56
N GLU A 73 15.06 4.73 7.25
CA GLU A 73 16.29 4.10 7.77
C GLU A 73 15.98 3.02 8.81
N ASP A 74 15.05 3.29 9.71
CA ASP A 74 14.63 2.32 10.73
C ASP A 74 14.01 1.07 10.11
N LEU A 75 13.24 1.22 9.02
CA LEU A 75 12.64 0.09 8.29
C LEU A 75 13.71 -0.76 7.59
N LEU A 76 14.67 -0.12 6.94
CA LEU A 76 15.81 -0.80 6.31
C LEU A 76 16.63 -1.59 7.34
N LEU A 77 16.91 -0.99 8.49
CA LEU A 77 17.64 -1.62 9.58
C LEU A 77 16.87 -2.82 10.15
N GLN A 78 15.56 -2.69 10.36
CA GLN A 78 14.72 -3.77 10.86
C GLN A 78 14.72 -5.00 9.95
N LEU A 79 14.70 -4.82 8.62
CA LEU A 79 14.74 -5.92 7.66
C LEU A 79 16.11 -6.62 7.63
N ARG A 80 17.19 -5.93 8.00
CA ARG A 80 18.55 -6.50 8.02
C ARG A 80 18.88 -7.23 9.31
N GLU A 81 18.53 -6.62 10.45
CA GLU A 81 18.95 -7.10 11.76
C GLU A 81 17.96 -8.04 12.42
N ARG A 82 16.68 -7.95 12.04
CA ARG A 82 15.62 -8.77 12.60
C ARG A 82 15.18 -9.78 11.54
N ASP A 83 14.79 -10.97 11.98
CA ASP A 83 14.19 -11.98 11.09
C ASP A 83 12.75 -11.60 10.66
N VAL A 84 12.61 -10.33 10.30
CA VAL A 84 11.35 -9.75 9.82
C VAL A 84 11.40 -9.74 8.31
N ARG A 85 10.48 -10.46 7.68
CA ARG A 85 10.41 -10.54 6.21
C ARG A 85 9.58 -9.47 5.57
N ILE A 86 8.57 -8.95 6.27
CA ILE A 86 7.63 -7.97 5.75
C ILE A 86 7.31 -6.96 6.85
N ILE A 87 7.43 -5.68 6.52
CA ILE A 87 7.01 -4.57 7.39
C ILE A 87 5.91 -3.79 6.64
N PRO A 88 4.65 -3.86 7.09
CA PRO A 88 3.56 -3.11 6.47
C PRO A 88 3.76 -1.61 6.68
N LEU A 89 3.45 -0.83 5.65
CA LEU A 89 3.32 0.62 5.72
C LEU A 89 1.84 0.95 5.88
N ASP A 90 1.52 1.41 7.08
CA ASP A 90 0.15 1.68 7.49
C ASP A 90 -0.45 2.93 6.83
N ILE A 91 -1.74 3.08 7.11
CA ILE A 91 -2.67 4.04 6.52
C ILE A 91 -2.24 5.52 6.65
N ASN A 92 -1.30 5.84 7.54
CA ASN A 92 -0.83 7.21 7.82
C ASN A 92 0.60 7.45 7.34
N CYS A 93 1.11 6.61 6.44
CA CYS A 93 2.44 6.78 5.88
C CYS A 93 2.39 7.60 4.60
N PHE A 94 3.33 8.53 4.47
CA PHE A 94 3.57 9.34 3.28
C PHE A 94 4.93 8.96 2.70
N ILE A 95 5.02 8.95 1.39
CA ILE A 95 6.31 8.99 0.70
C ILE A 95 6.55 10.40 0.21
N ARG A 96 7.80 10.87 0.30
CA ARG A 96 8.22 12.19 -0.20
C ARG A 96 9.48 12.04 -1.02
N GLU A 97 9.50 12.62 -2.22
CA GLU A 97 10.71 12.83 -3.01
C GLU A 97 11.37 14.14 -2.57
N LEU A 98 12.65 14.08 -2.19
CA LEU A 98 13.32 15.17 -1.49
C LEU A 98 13.65 16.38 -2.38
N LYS A 99 13.90 16.14 -3.68
CA LYS A 99 14.31 17.20 -4.61
C LYS A 99 13.11 18.01 -5.11
N SER A 100 12.03 17.35 -5.52
CA SER A 100 10.82 18.00 -6.05
C SER A 100 9.84 18.37 -4.94
N GLY A 101 9.94 17.72 -3.78
CA GLY A 101 8.98 17.86 -2.69
C GLY A 101 7.65 17.14 -2.95
N ILE A 102 7.54 16.37 -4.03
CA ILE A 102 6.35 15.55 -4.30
C ILE A 102 6.11 14.61 -3.13
N SER A 103 4.91 14.64 -2.58
CA SER A 103 4.53 13.83 -1.43
C SER A 103 3.08 13.39 -1.53
N PHE A 104 2.81 12.13 -1.23
CA PHE A 104 1.45 11.60 -1.18
C PHE A 104 1.32 10.46 -0.18
N LEU A 105 0.08 10.21 0.21
CA LEU A 105 -0.28 9.16 1.15
C LEU A 105 -0.15 7.80 0.46
N ILE A 106 0.51 6.85 1.14
CA ILE A 106 0.76 5.52 0.59
C ILE A 106 0.14 4.41 1.44
N GLN A 107 -0.08 3.28 0.80
CA GLN A 107 -0.33 2.00 1.43
C GLN A 107 0.54 0.95 0.75
N GLY A 108 1.28 0.17 1.53
CA GLY A 108 2.21 -0.81 0.97
C GLY A 108 2.96 -1.57 2.03
N ALA A 109 4.16 -2.02 1.69
CA ALA A 109 5.08 -2.65 2.63
C ALA A 109 6.53 -2.58 2.15
N MET A 110 7.46 -2.80 3.07
CA MET A 110 8.84 -3.17 2.78
C MET A 110 9.04 -4.67 3.02
N VAL A 111 9.67 -5.34 2.07
CA VAL A 111 9.84 -6.80 2.05
C VAL A 111 11.30 -7.15 1.85
N GLY A 112 11.84 -8.00 2.74
CA GLY A 112 13.14 -8.62 2.56
C GLY A 112 13.05 -9.86 1.67
N ILE A 113 13.77 -9.86 0.56
CA ILE A 113 13.91 -11.02 -0.32
C ILE A 113 15.10 -11.84 0.15
N HIS A 114 14.87 -13.11 0.45
CA HIS A 114 15.88 -14.04 0.96
C HIS A 114 16.14 -15.15 -0.03
N GLU A 115 17.41 -15.51 -0.19
CA GLU A 115 17.89 -16.67 -0.94
C GLU A 115 18.79 -17.49 0.00
N ASP A 116 18.53 -18.79 0.10
CA ASP A 116 19.23 -19.69 1.03
C ASP A 116 19.27 -19.19 2.50
N GLY A 117 18.20 -18.49 2.92
CA GLY A 117 18.09 -17.94 4.28
C GLY A 117 18.82 -16.61 4.50
N GLN A 118 19.51 -16.08 3.48
CA GLN A 118 20.21 -14.80 3.55
C GLN A 118 19.40 -13.71 2.83
N LEU A 119 19.33 -12.53 3.43
CA LEU A 119 18.74 -11.37 2.79
C LEU A 119 19.59 -10.97 1.58
N VAL A 120 18.99 -10.94 0.39
CA VAL A 120 19.67 -10.57 -0.86
C VAL A 120 19.21 -9.24 -1.44
N ARG A 121 17.96 -8.85 -1.18
CA ARG A 121 17.38 -7.59 -1.66
C ARG A 121 16.27 -7.12 -0.72
N ILE A 122 15.97 -5.84 -0.79
CA ILE A 122 14.81 -5.23 -0.14
C ILE A 122 13.91 -4.67 -1.24
N VAL A 123 12.62 -4.86 -1.08
CA VAL A 123 11.59 -4.32 -1.98
C VAL A 123 10.68 -3.41 -1.20
N LEU A 124 10.62 -2.14 -1.58
CA LEU A 124 9.59 -1.21 -1.16
C LEU A 124 8.51 -1.17 -2.24
N TYR A 125 7.30 -1.59 -1.90
CA TYR A 125 6.16 -1.43 -2.79
C TYR A 125 5.05 -0.63 -2.13
N PHE A 126 4.37 0.20 -2.92
CA PHE A 126 3.30 1.04 -2.43
C PHE A 126 2.35 1.46 -3.56
N ARG A 127 1.16 1.87 -3.18
CA ARG A 127 0.20 2.57 -4.04
C ARG A 127 -0.17 3.91 -3.43
N ASN A 128 -0.41 4.87 -4.28
CA ASN A 128 -0.98 6.15 -3.88
C ASN A 128 -2.47 5.95 -3.53
N VAL A 129 -2.85 6.30 -2.31
CA VAL A 129 -4.23 6.15 -1.83
C VAL A 129 -4.95 7.48 -1.60
N LEU A 130 -4.34 8.58 -1.99
CA LEU A 130 -4.88 9.93 -1.76
C LEU A 130 -6.22 10.12 -2.48
N GLU A 131 -6.30 9.75 -3.76
CA GLU A 131 -7.52 9.92 -4.55
C GLU A 131 -8.65 9.04 -4.03
N GLU A 132 -8.39 7.75 -3.80
CA GLU A 132 -9.36 6.79 -3.25
C GLU A 132 -9.94 7.29 -1.92
N ARG A 133 -9.07 7.82 -1.05
CA ARG A 133 -9.51 8.37 0.25
C ARG A 133 -10.31 9.64 0.11
N THR A 134 -9.91 10.53 -0.79
CA THR A 134 -10.63 11.77 -1.05
C THR A 134 -12.03 11.47 -1.57
N GLN A 135 -12.16 10.55 -2.53
CA GLN A 135 -13.46 10.12 -3.06
C GLN A 135 -14.33 9.49 -1.98
N LYS A 136 -13.77 8.58 -1.17
CA LYS A 136 -14.49 7.97 -0.05
C LYS A 136 -14.94 9.00 0.99
N HIS A 137 -14.10 9.98 1.29
CA HIS A 137 -14.43 11.06 2.21
C HIS A 137 -15.54 11.95 1.67
N LEU A 138 -15.48 12.36 0.40
CA LEU A 138 -16.52 13.13 -0.26
C LEU A 138 -17.86 12.39 -0.31
N LEU A 139 -17.82 11.08 -0.61
CA LEU A 139 -19.01 10.23 -0.59
C LEU A 139 -19.61 10.19 0.83
N ASN A 140 -18.78 10.00 1.86
CA ASN A 140 -19.25 9.99 3.25
C ASN A 140 -19.87 11.35 3.65
N ILE A 141 -19.29 12.48 3.22
CA ILE A 141 -19.87 13.80 3.44
C ILE A 141 -21.21 13.93 2.72
N ALA A 142 -21.29 13.52 1.47
CA ALA A 142 -22.55 13.55 0.70
C ALA A 142 -23.63 12.71 1.38
N LEU A 143 -23.30 11.47 1.77
CA LEU A 143 -24.22 10.58 2.49
C LEU A 143 -24.61 11.13 3.86
N SER A 144 -23.70 11.84 4.56
CA SER A 144 -23.99 12.41 5.88
C SER A 144 -24.99 13.59 5.83
N ARG A 145 -25.08 14.27 4.70
CA ARG A 145 -26.00 15.40 4.47
C ARG A 145 -27.34 14.98 3.88
N THR A 146 -27.47 13.72 3.50
CA THR A 146 -28.71 13.15 2.96
C THR A 146 -29.28 12.13 3.95
N GLN A 147 -30.58 11.87 3.87
CA GLN A 147 -31.24 10.78 4.61
C GLN A 147 -31.03 9.41 3.92
N ILE A 148 -29.89 9.25 3.27
CA ILE A 148 -29.50 8.00 2.62
C ILE A 148 -28.60 7.25 3.60
N PHE A 149 -28.96 6.03 3.92
CA PHE A 149 -28.24 5.15 4.83
C PHE A 149 -27.69 3.97 4.05
N GLN A 150 -26.42 3.67 4.28
CA GLN A 150 -25.75 2.53 3.66
C GLN A 150 -26.06 1.26 4.44
N TRP A 151 -26.35 0.19 3.71
CA TRP A 151 -26.42 -1.14 4.27
C TRP A 151 -25.69 -2.12 3.37
N SER A 152 -25.20 -3.22 3.93
CA SER A 152 -24.61 -4.34 3.20
C SER A 152 -25.09 -5.65 3.81
N PHE A 153 -25.13 -6.67 2.99
CA PHE A 153 -25.53 -8.02 3.41
C PHE A 153 -24.38 -8.98 3.18
N ASP A 154 -23.86 -9.56 4.25
CA ASP A 154 -22.87 -10.62 4.21
C ASP A 154 -23.58 -11.94 3.98
N MET A 155 -23.47 -12.48 2.77
CA MET A 155 -24.13 -13.72 2.36
C MET A 155 -23.52 -14.97 3.02
N GLU A 156 -22.24 -14.91 3.37
CA GLU A 156 -21.52 -16.04 3.99
C GLU A 156 -21.96 -16.24 5.44
N HIS A 157 -22.11 -15.14 6.17
CA HIS A 157 -22.52 -15.17 7.58
C HIS A 157 -23.99 -14.87 7.81
N ASN A 158 -24.76 -14.62 6.74
CA ASN A 158 -26.18 -14.23 6.77
C ASN A 158 -26.42 -13.01 7.69
N LEU A 159 -25.53 -12.00 7.60
CA LEU A 159 -25.54 -10.82 8.44
C LEU A 159 -25.86 -9.56 7.64
N MET A 160 -26.77 -8.75 8.14
CA MET A 160 -27.05 -7.42 7.62
C MET A 160 -26.28 -6.38 8.43
N ILE A 161 -25.43 -5.62 7.76
CA ILE A 161 -24.66 -4.54 8.35
C ILE A 161 -25.33 -3.22 7.94
N ILE A 162 -25.84 -2.49 8.92
CA ILE A 162 -26.56 -1.24 8.71
C ILE A 162 -25.75 -0.10 9.35
N GLU A 163 -25.68 1.02 8.67
CA GLU A 163 -25.00 2.21 9.17
C GLU A 163 -25.63 2.68 10.51
N PRO A 164 -24.83 2.94 11.56
CA PRO A 164 -25.35 3.33 12.90
C PRO A 164 -26.29 4.54 12.89
N ARG A 165 -26.05 5.52 12.01
CA ARG A 165 -26.91 6.70 11.85
C ARG A 165 -28.36 6.37 11.47
N TYR A 166 -28.61 5.21 10.87
CA TYR A 166 -29.97 4.77 10.58
C TYR A 166 -30.78 4.54 11.86
N PHE A 167 -30.16 3.97 12.86
CA PHE A 167 -30.80 3.73 14.16
C PHE A 167 -31.03 5.04 14.93
N GLU A 168 -30.10 6.00 14.85
CA GLU A 168 -30.26 7.35 15.40
C GLU A 168 -31.44 8.08 14.74
N TYR A 169 -31.55 7.98 13.42
CA TYR A 169 -32.67 8.52 12.64
C TYR A 169 -34.03 7.94 13.06
N LEU A 170 -34.07 6.66 13.39
CA LEU A 170 -35.26 5.96 13.88
C LEU A 170 -35.52 6.21 15.37
N GLY A 171 -34.66 6.96 16.07
CA GLY A 171 -34.78 7.20 17.51
C GLY A 171 -34.50 5.97 18.37
N ILE A 172 -33.83 4.97 17.82
CA ILE A 172 -33.45 3.75 18.52
C ILE A 172 -32.12 3.99 19.24
N PRO A 173 -32.06 3.91 20.58
CA PRO A 173 -30.83 4.12 21.31
C PRO A 173 -29.85 2.99 21.03
N THR A 174 -28.71 3.31 20.41
CA THR A 174 -27.59 2.37 20.21
C THR A 174 -26.83 2.22 21.53
N ARG A 175 -27.20 1.21 22.31
CA ARG A 175 -26.41 0.80 23.48
C ARG A 175 -25.18 0.03 23.01
N ASP A 176 -23.97 0.51 23.39
CA ASP A 176 -22.65 -0.11 23.23
C ASP A 176 -22.05 -0.17 21.81
N GLN A 177 -21.41 0.94 21.44
CA GLN A 177 -20.66 1.09 20.17
C GLN A 177 -19.30 0.37 20.11
N LYS A 178 -19.01 -0.64 20.95
CA LYS A 178 -17.70 -1.33 20.88
C LYS A 178 -17.67 -2.64 20.11
N LYS A 179 -18.79 -3.18 19.67
CA LYS A 179 -18.90 -4.33 18.74
C LYS A 179 -20.35 -4.41 18.25
N SER A 180 -20.73 -3.68 17.23
CA SER A 180 -22.07 -3.84 16.68
C SER A 180 -22.04 -4.46 15.29
N SER A 181 -21.79 -5.76 15.26
CA SER A 181 -22.51 -6.63 14.33
C SER A 181 -23.87 -6.94 14.99
N LEU A 182 -24.89 -6.14 14.67
CA LEU A 182 -26.26 -6.46 15.09
C LEU A 182 -26.74 -7.62 14.22
N THR A 183 -26.81 -8.80 14.82
CA THR A 183 -27.51 -9.96 14.28
C THR A 183 -28.99 -9.63 14.27
N ALA A 184 -29.53 -9.19 13.15
CA ALA A 184 -30.96 -9.24 12.91
C ALA A 184 -31.29 -10.64 12.41
N SER A 185 -31.73 -11.52 13.30
CA SER A 185 -32.36 -12.77 12.90
C SER A 185 -33.65 -12.43 12.16
N VAL A 186 -33.63 -12.59 10.83
CA VAL A 186 -34.86 -12.55 10.04
C VAL A 186 -35.64 -13.81 10.38
N ALA A 187 -36.70 -13.65 11.19
CA ALA A 187 -37.66 -14.72 11.36
C ALA A 187 -38.27 -15.01 9.99
N THR A 188 -38.05 -16.23 9.52
CA THR A 188 -38.69 -16.77 8.33
C THR A 188 -40.18 -16.91 8.64
N VAL A 189 -41.02 -16.22 7.87
CA VAL A 189 -42.48 -16.47 7.81
C VAL A 189 -42.73 -17.53 6.74
#